data_52282dadcf30821514d2f6018140ce84
#
_entry.id   52282dadcf30821514d2f6018140ce84
#
_cell.length_a   1.000
_cell.length_b   1.000
_cell.length_c   1.000
_cell.angle_alpha   90.00
_cell.angle_beta   90.00
_cell.angle_gamma   90.00
#
_symmetry.space_group_name_H-M   'P 1'
#
loop_
_entity.id
_entity.type
_entity.pdbx_description
1 polymer ?
#
loop_
_entity_poly.entity_id
_entity_poly.type
_entity_poly.pdbx_seq_one_letter_code
_entity_poly.pdbx_strand_id
1 'polypeptide(L)'
;MKVNYEGELNDILEQEELKRKTVSEAQKQLEHAQSIKKAMTVKKVSETVSKEEKPTEGENQAGSVSSQKFQGAPRLVGNKRSRTLPNNEKIKGHYEIVPAESLTPSHDATNGYKKSDGFPVDAEGRTTNDRDYENDKAAQQSTDQIALKYNGQAIEQVPVVSDEGIVYDGNGRTMAGQKAAKEGTDGEYISELLDNAENFGFTREQIEKSGIEHPRLVLVTDERMPYTT
;
A
#
# COMPACT_ATOMS: atom_id res chain seq x y z
N MET A 1 -2.19 -11.67 57.90
CA MET A 1 -1.72 -11.29 56.58
C MET A 1 -2.25 -9.89 56.29
N LYS A 2 -1.37 -8.88 56.09
CA LYS A 2 -1.78 -7.57 55.61
C LYS A 2 -1.70 -7.63 54.08
N VAL A 3 -2.84 -7.46 53.45
CA VAL A 3 -2.91 -7.41 51.99
C VAL A 3 -2.36 -6.03 51.54
N ASN A 4 -1.44 -6.03 50.59
CA ASN A 4 -0.79 -4.80 50.12
C ASN A 4 -1.66 -4.15 49.01
N TYR A 5 -2.67 -3.43 49.43
CA TYR A 5 -3.57 -2.73 48.49
C TYR A 5 -2.92 -1.52 47.79
N GLU A 6 -1.82 -0.97 48.29
CA GLU A 6 -1.15 0.18 47.71
C GLU A 6 -0.47 -0.15 46.35
N GLY A 7 0.13 -1.39 46.25
CA GLY A 7 0.74 -1.84 45.02
C GLY A 7 -0.27 -2.05 43.90
N GLU A 8 -1.40 -2.71 44.19
CA GLU A 8 -2.46 -2.96 43.22
C GLU A 8 -3.14 -1.65 42.73
N LEU A 9 -3.26 -0.65 43.60
CA LEU A 9 -3.82 0.65 43.25
C LEU A 9 -2.89 1.42 42.32
N ASN A 10 -1.59 1.40 42.54
CA ASN A 10 -0.60 2.04 41.69
C ASN A 10 -0.56 1.42 40.29
N ASP A 11 -0.61 0.08 40.18
CA ASP A 11 -0.64 -0.64 38.89
C ASP A 11 -1.90 -0.27 38.07
N ILE A 12 -3.04 -0.12 38.74
CA ILE A 12 -4.29 0.30 38.09
C ILE A 12 -4.17 1.74 37.57
N LEU A 13 -3.60 2.65 38.37
CA LEU A 13 -3.41 4.04 37.98
C LEU A 13 -2.46 4.20 36.79
N GLU A 14 -1.34 3.43 36.76
CA GLU A 14 -0.44 3.43 35.62
C GLU A 14 -1.11 2.91 34.35
N GLN A 15 -1.92 1.85 34.44
CA GLN A 15 -2.67 1.33 33.31
C GLN A 15 -3.72 2.33 32.79
N GLU A 16 -4.41 3.05 33.67
CA GLU A 16 -5.35 4.10 33.26
C GLU A 16 -4.64 5.28 32.59
N GLU A 17 -3.48 5.68 33.09
CA GLU A 17 -2.71 6.75 32.49
C GLU A 17 -2.17 6.37 31.09
N LEU A 18 -1.74 5.14 30.91
CA LEU A 18 -1.32 4.60 29.62
C LEU A 18 -2.49 4.57 28.61
N LYS A 19 -3.67 4.12 29.06
CA LYS A 19 -4.88 4.13 28.23
C LYS A 19 -5.28 5.56 27.83
N ARG A 20 -5.18 6.55 28.72
CA ARG A 20 -5.45 7.95 28.41
C ARG A 20 -4.48 8.52 27.39
N LYS A 21 -3.19 8.18 27.46
CA LYS A 21 -2.20 8.60 26.45
C LYS A 21 -2.51 8.01 25.07
N THR A 22 -2.84 6.70 25.01
CA THR A 22 -3.20 6.02 23.77
C THR A 22 -4.46 6.62 23.12
N VAL A 23 -5.48 6.92 23.91
CA VAL A 23 -6.72 7.58 23.42
C VAL A 23 -6.42 8.99 22.90
N SER A 24 -5.57 9.75 23.59
CA SER A 24 -5.19 11.10 23.17
C SER A 24 -4.42 11.10 21.84
N GLU A 25 -3.53 10.13 21.64
CA GLU A 25 -2.80 9.98 20.37
C GLU A 25 -3.72 9.57 19.22
N ALA A 26 -4.62 8.60 19.47
CA ALA A 26 -5.64 8.22 18.49
C ALA A 26 -6.56 9.38 18.10
N GLN A 27 -6.91 10.25 19.05
CA GLN A 27 -7.73 11.41 18.79
C GLN A 27 -7.02 12.46 17.93
N LYS A 28 -5.73 12.69 18.16
CA LYS A 28 -4.91 13.56 17.31
C LYS A 28 -4.78 13.04 15.88
N GLN A 29 -4.63 11.73 15.72
CA GLN A 29 -4.58 11.09 14.39
C GLN A 29 -5.93 11.24 13.66
N LEU A 30 -7.05 11.07 14.37
CA LEU A 30 -8.39 11.26 13.80
C LEU A 30 -8.64 12.72 13.37
N GLU A 31 -8.24 13.69 14.17
CA GLU A 31 -8.35 15.11 13.84
C GLU A 31 -7.48 15.47 12.63
N HIS A 32 -6.28 14.90 12.55
CA HIS A 32 -5.39 15.08 11.41
C HIS A 32 -5.99 14.49 10.12
N ALA A 33 -6.50 13.26 10.19
CA ALA A 33 -7.19 12.62 9.06
C ALA A 33 -8.44 13.40 8.61
N GLN A 34 -9.21 13.93 9.55
CA GLN A 34 -10.38 14.78 9.25
C GLN A 34 -9.99 16.11 8.61
N SER A 35 -8.88 16.73 9.02
CA SER A 35 -8.37 17.96 8.44
C SER A 35 -7.92 17.76 6.99
N ILE A 36 -7.26 16.64 6.71
CA ILE A 36 -6.86 16.24 5.33
C ILE A 36 -8.12 16.04 4.47
N LYS A 37 -9.11 15.30 4.97
CA LYS A 37 -10.38 15.06 4.26
C LYS A 37 -11.13 16.37 3.96
N LYS A 38 -11.12 17.32 4.90
CA LYS A 38 -11.74 18.64 4.72
C LYS A 38 -10.98 19.49 3.70
N ALA A 39 -9.64 19.44 3.68
CA ALA A 39 -8.82 20.14 2.69
C ALA A 39 -9.05 19.58 1.27
N MET A 40 -9.19 18.26 1.13
CA MET A 40 -9.51 17.61 -0.15
C MET A 40 -10.92 17.97 -0.66
N THR A 41 -11.90 18.08 0.23
CA THR A 41 -13.30 18.45 -0.14
C THR A 41 -13.41 19.90 -0.61
N VAL A 42 -12.66 20.82 0.01
CA VAL A 42 -12.64 22.24 -0.40
C VAL A 42 -12.00 22.42 -1.77
N LYS A 43 -10.98 21.60 -2.12
CA LYS A 43 -10.31 21.66 -3.43
C LYS A 43 -11.21 21.16 -4.57
N LYS A 44 -12.07 20.17 -4.31
CA LYS A 44 -13.01 19.60 -5.31
C LYS A 44 -14.11 20.59 -5.76
N VAL A 45 -14.38 21.62 -4.95
CA VAL A 45 -15.39 22.65 -5.27
C VAL A 45 -14.81 23.82 -6.09
N SER A 46 -13.47 24.03 -6.04
CA SER A 46 -12.84 25.14 -6.79
C SER A 46 -12.41 24.84 -8.22
N GLU A 47 -12.41 23.56 -8.64
CA GLU A 47 -11.93 23.12 -9.96
C GLU A 47 -13.01 23.00 -11.05
N THR A 48 -14.26 23.40 -10.76
CA THR A 48 -15.34 23.40 -11.79
C THR A 48 -15.40 24.67 -12.64
N VAL A 49 -14.47 25.60 -12.51
CA VAL A 49 -14.45 26.83 -13.32
C VAL A 49 -13.02 27.12 -13.78
N SER A 50 -12.62 26.62 -14.93
CA SER A 50 -11.81 27.33 -15.93
C SER A 50 -11.48 26.42 -17.12
N LYS A 51 -11.93 26.83 -18.30
CA LYS A 51 -11.66 26.23 -19.60
C LYS A 51 -10.35 26.76 -20.19
N GLU A 52 -9.70 25.87 -20.97
CA GLU A 52 -8.88 26.07 -22.17
C GLU A 52 -7.68 27.01 -22.13
N GLU A 53 -6.49 26.41 -22.29
CA GLU A 53 -5.52 26.81 -23.32
C GLU A 53 -4.48 25.70 -23.60
N LYS A 54 -3.98 25.68 -24.86
CA LYS A 54 -3.25 24.61 -25.56
C LYS A 54 -1.74 24.68 -25.30
N PRO A 55 -0.98 23.56 -25.29
CA PRO A 55 0.41 23.51 -24.84
C PRO A 55 1.41 23.80 -25.95
N THR A 56 2.52 24.44 -25.57
CA THR A 56 3.78 24.48 -26.31
C THR A 56 4.76 23.45 -25.72
N GLU A 57 5.41 22.71 -26.62
CA GLU A 57 6.37 21.66 -26.34
C GLU A 57 7.58 22.17 -25.56
N GLY A 58 7.99 21.40 -24.54
CA GLY A 58 9.24 21.51 -23.84
C GLY A 58 9.49 20.20 -23.08
N GLU A 59 10.37 19.37 -23.62
CA GLU A 59 10.74 18.08 -23.06
C GLU A 59 11.35 18.22 -21.66
N ASN A 60 10.64 17.77 -20.64
CA ASN A 60 11.21 17.27 -19.40
C ASN A 60 10.42 16.04 -18.99
N GLN A 61 11.08 14.89 -19.02
CA GLN A 61 10.52 13.60 -18.59
C GLN A 61 10.28 13.62 -17.07
N ALA A 62 9.16 14.14 -16.66
CA ALA A 62 8.63 14.00 -15.31
C ALA A 62 7.28 13.29 -15.40
N GLY A 63 7.21 12.14 -14.77
CA GLY A 63 6.05 11.29 -14.49
C GLY A 63 4.77 11.56 -15.27
N SER A 64 4.55 10.85 -16.38
CA SER A 64 3.26 10.90 -17.07
C SER A 64 2.27 9.96 -16.38
N VAL A 65 1.05 10.44 -16.12
CA VAL A 65 -0.06 9.57 -15.72
C VAL A 65 -0.43 8.71 -16.93
N SER A 66 -0.17 7.40 -16.87
CA SER A 66 -0.47 6.46 -17.94
C SER A 66 -1.74 5.68 -17.60
N SER A 67 -2.73 5.69 -18.50
CA SER A 67 -4.10 5.22 -18.25
C SER A 67 -4.46 3.86 -18.85
N GLN A 68 -3.51 2.98 -19.19
CA GLN A 68 -3.87 1.85 -20.06
C GLN A 68 -3.57 0.41 -19.59
N LYS A 69 -3.03 0.23 -18.37
CA LYS A 69 -2.85 -1.13 -17.84
C LYS A 69 -3.47 -1.14 -16.45
N PHE A 70 -3.53 -1.95 -15.56
CA PHE A 70 -4.24 -1.91 -14.27
C PHE A 70 -5.72 -1.45 -14.40
N GLN A 71 -6.46 -2.00 -15.39
CA GLN A 71 -7.90 -1.76 -15.55
C GLN A 71 -8.31 -0.27 -15.62
N GLY A 72 -7.41 0.62 -16.11
CA GLY A 72 -7.68 2.06 -16.22
C GLY A 72 -7.49 2.86 -14.93
N ALA A 73 -6.95 2.26 -13.87
CA ALA A 73 -6.63 2.99 -12.64
C ALA A 73 -5.55 4.07 -12.88
N PRO A 74 -5.62 5.22 -12.20
CA PRO A 74 -4.58 6.24 -12.29
C PRO A 74 -3.25 5.69 -11.72
N ARG A 75 -2.12 6.04 -12.35
CA ARG A 75 -0.80 5.62 -11.89
C ARG A 75 0.29 6.63 -12.27
N LEU A 76 1.36 6.65 -11.49
CA LEU A 76 2.56 7.42 -11.77
C LEU A 76 3.70 6.45 -12.12
N VAL A 77 4.50 6.81 -13.13
CA VAL A 77 5.65 6.03 -13.59
C VAL A 77 6.93 6.70 -13.12
N GLY A 78 7.79 5.96 -12.45
CA GLY A 78 9.03 6.45 -11.85
C GLY A 78 10.28 5.84 -12.49
N ASN A 79 11.36 5.76 -11.68
CA ASN A 79 12.68 5.32 -12.14
C ASN A 79 12.72 3.84 -12.54
N LYS A 80 13.55 3.54 -13.55
CA LYS A 80 13.90 2.15 -13.90
C LYS A 80 14.73 1.51 -12.80
N ARG A 81 14.47 0.23 -12.53
CA ARG A 81 15.18 -0.55 -11.51
C ARG A 81 15.38 -1.99 -11.97
N SER A 82 16.52 -2.58 -11.58
CA SER A 82 16.71 -4.03 -11.64
C SER A 82 16.71 -4.58 -10.21
N ARG A 83 16.09 -5.74 -10.01
CA ARG A 83 16.03 -6.45 -8.73
C ARG A 83 16.42 -7.91 -8.91
N THR A 84 17.12 -8.47 -7.94
CA THR A 84 17.37 -9.91 -7.86
C THR A 84 16.29 -10.51 -6.94
N LEU A 85 15.56 -11.48 -7.45
CA LEU A 85 14.56 -12.24 -6.71
C LEU A 85 15.23 -13.27 -5.77
N PRO A 86 14.51 -13.84 -4.80
CA PRO A 86 15.03 -14.87 -3.90
C PRO A 86 15.60 -16.12 -4.61
N ASN A 87 15.10 -16.43 -5.80
CA ASN A 87 15.59 -17.51 -6.67
C ASN A 87 16.84 -17.14 -7.50
N ASN A 88 17.51 -16.00 -7.21
CA ASN A 88 18.64 -15.41 -7.93
C ASN A 88 18.33 -14.94 -9.38
N GLU A 89 17.10 -14.94 -9.80
CA GLU A 89 16.70 -14.38 -11.09
C GLU A 89 16.75 -12.84 -11.04
N LYS A 90 17.31 -12.23 -12.08
CA LYS A 90 17.35 -10.77 -12.24
C LYS A 90 16.18 -10.34 -13.11
N ILE A 91 15.33 -9.49 -12.55
CA ILE A 91 14.25 -8.83 -13.27
C ILE A 91 14.59 -7.36 -13.51
N LYS A 92 14.08 -6.83 -14.60
CA LYS A 92 14.11 -5.40 -14.93
C LYS A 92 12.70 -4.87 -14.90
N GLY A 93 12.57 -3.62 -14.50
CA GLY A 93 11.27 -2.94 -14.42
C GLY A 93 11.44 -1.48 -14.07
N HIS A 94 10.36 -0.89 -13.65
CA HIS A 94 10.33 0.51 -13.18
C HIS A 94 9.39 0.63 -11.99
N TYR A 95 9.64 1.62 -11.16
CA TYR A 95 8.73 1.92 -10.06
C TYR A 95 7.45 2.56 -10.58
N GLU A 96 6.33 2.17 -9.99
CA GLU A 96 5.07 2.86 -10.18
C GLU A 96 4.38 3.11 -8.83
N ILE A 97 3.57 4.17 -8.79
CA ILE A 97 2.62 4.40 -7.71
C ILE A 97 1.22 4.16 -8.27
N VAL A 98 0.50 3.26 -7.63
CA VAL A 98 -0.82 2.77 -8.05
C VAL A 98 -1.78 2.76 -6.85
N PRO A 99 -3.10 2.77 -7.05
CA PRO A 99 -4.07 2.55 -5.98
C PRO A 99 -3.92 1.14 -5.39
N ALA A 100 -4.08 0.99 -4.08
CA ALA A 100 -3.98 -0.32 -3.42
C ALA A 100 -4.92 -1.37 -4.03
N GLU A 101 -6.15 -0.97 -4.36
CA GLU A 101 -7.19 -1.83 -4.92
C GLU A 101 -6.92 -2.29 -6.35
N SER A 102 -6.04 -1.62 -7.09
CA SER A 102 -5.69 -2.00 -8.48
C SER A 102 -4.76 -3.22 -8.56
N LEU A 103 -4.21 -3.66 -7.44
CA LEU A 103 -3.31 -4.80 -7.35
C LEU A 103 -4.10 -6.10 -7.14
N THR A 104 -3.65 -7.17 -7.79
CA THR A 104 -4.23 -8.51 -7.65
C THR A 104 -3.22 -9.46 -6.98
N PRO A 105 -3.22 -9.54 -5.63
CA PRO A 105 -2.46 -10.55 -4.90
C PRO A 105 -3.12 -11.93 -5.01
N SER A 106 -2.40 -13.00 -4.65
CA SER A 106 -2.90 -14.37 -4.75
C SER A 106 -4.16 -14.65 -3.94
N HIS A 107 -4.35 -13.95 -2.83
CA HIS A 107 -5.49 -14.09 -1.94
C HIS A 107 -5.99 -12.73 -1.47
N ASP A 108 -7.21 -12.68 -0.97
CA ASP A 108 -7.85 -11.46 -0.45
C ASP A 108 -7.96 -11.53 1.09
N ALA A 109 -7.08 -10.80 1.78
CA ALA A 109 -7.09 -10.69 3.24
C ALA A 109 -8.35 -9.99 3.79
N THR A 110 -9.06 -9.21 2.95
CA THR A 110 -10.29 -8.53 3.35
C THR A 110 -11.53 -9.42 3.22
N ASN A 111 -11.38 -10.60 2.57
CA ASN A 111 -12.44 -11.57 2.33
C ASN A 111 -12.05 -12.98 2.85
N GLY A 112 -11.47 -13.02 4.04
CA GLY A 112 -11.14 -14.30 4.71
C GLY A 112 -10.06 -15.11 4.03
N TYR A 113 -9.15 -14.46 3.32
CA TYR A 113 -8.00 -15.07 2.62
C TYR A 113 -8.41 -16.05 1.52
N LYS A 114 -9.57 -15.84 0.90
CA LYS A 114 -9.95 -16.58 -0.31
C LYS A 114 -9.03 -16.20 -1.46
N LYS A 115 -8.89 -17.11 -2.43
CA LYS A 115 -8.18 -16.81 -3.67
C LYS A 115 -8.76 -15.57 -4.34
N SER A 116 -7.88 -14.70 -4.82
CA SER A 116 -8.30 -13.48 -5.50
C SER A 116 -8.83 -13.80 -6.90
N ASP A 117 -9.96 -13.19 -7.26
CA ASP A 117 -10.46 -13.24 -8.63
C ASP A 117 -9.44 -12.64 -9.60
N GLY A 118 -9.19 -13.32 -10.71
CA GLY A 118 -8.22 -12.88 -11.73
C GLY A 118 -6.75 -13.19 -11.41
N PHE A 119 -6.42 -13.75 -10.22
CA PHE A 119 -5.07 -14.24 -9.98
C PHE A 119 -4.87 -15.57 -10.73
N PRO A 120 -3.72 -15.75 -11.44
CA PRO A 120 -3.47 -16.96 -12.21
C PRO A 120 -3.44 -18.22 -11.35
N VAL A 121 -4.05 -19.28 -11.86
CA VAL A 121 -4.07 -20.60 -11.26
C VAL A 121 -3.59 -21.64 -12.27
N ASP A 122 -3.03 -22.74 -11.76
CA ASP A 122 -2.66 -23.90 -12.58
C ASP A 122 -3.91 -24.72 -12.99
N ALA A 123 -3.68 -25.81 -13.72
CA ALA A 123 -4.76 -26.71 -14.20
C ALA A 123 -5.57 -27.33 -13.07
N GLU A 124 -4.98 -27.47 -11.88
CA GLU A 124 -5.61 -27.96 -10.65
C GLU A 124 -6.29 -26.86 -9.83
N GLY A 125 -6.26 -25.61 -10.29
CA GLY A 125 -6.83 -24.45 -9.62
C GLY A 125 -6.03 -23.95 -8.42
N ARG A 126 -4.73 -24.31 -8.32
CA ARG A 126 -3.82 -23.79 -7.30
C ARG A 126 -3.23 -22.47 -7.77
N THR A 127 -3.05 -21.54 -6.86
CA THR A 127 -2.32 -20.29 -7.17
C THR A 127 -0.84 -20.59 -7.37
N THR A 128 -0.17 -19.82 -8.24
CA THR A 128 1.28 -19.91 -8.44
C THR A 128 2.11 -19.42 -7.25
N ASN A 129 1.45 -19.00 -6.16
CA ASN A 129 2.08 -18.61 -4.92
C ASN A 129 2.30 -19.83 -4.01
N ASP A 130 3.52 -20.01 -3.52
CA ASP A 130 3.93 -21.14 -2.66
C ASP A 130 3.22 -21.19 -1.30
N ARG A 131 2.53 -20.12 -0.87
CA ARG A 131 1.84 -20.05 0.41
C ARG A 131 0.35 -20.27 0.26
N ASP A 132 -0.17 -21.25 0.98
CA ASP A 132 -1.60 -21.52 1.12
C ASP A 132 -2.24 -20.61 2.17
N TYR A 133 -2.52 -19.36 1.81
CA TYR A 133 -3.13 -18.40 2.73
C TYR A 133 -4.55 -18.78 3.17
N GLU A 134 -5.26 -19.65 2.46
CA GLU A 134 -6.59 -20.12 2.89
C GLU A 134 -6.50 -20.98 4.15
N ASN A 135 -5.44 -21.81 4.27
CA ASN A 135 -5.33 -22.80 5.35
C ASN A 135 -4.20 -22.48 6.35
N ASP A 136 -3.21 -21.66 5.97
CA ASP A 136 -2.09 -21.28 6.83
C ASP A 136 -2.46 -20.11 7.76
N LYS A 137 -2.92 -20.47 8.97
CA LYS A 137 -3.29 -19.49 10.00
C LYS A 137 -2.12 -18.60 10.45
N ALA A 138 -0.89 -19.11 10.41
CA ALA A 138 0.29 -18.32 10.79
C ALA A 138 0.57 -17.25 9.73
N ALA A 139 0.45 -17.60 8.44
CA ALA A 139 0.58 -16.64 7.35
C ALA A 139 -0.53 -15.57 7.38
N GLN A 140 -1.77 -15.96 7.70
CA GLN A 140 -2.89 -15.02 7.89
C GLN A 140 -2.60 -14.05 9.04
N GLN A 141 -2.23 -14.56 10.22
CA GLN A 141 -1.90 -13.73 11.38
C GLN A 141 -0.74 -12.78 11.11
N SER A 142 0.31 -13.24 10.42
CA SER A 142 1.43 -12.40 10.04
C SER A 142 0.98 -11.24 9.12
N THR A 143 0.12 -11.53 8.14
CA THR A 143 -0.43 -10.52 7.23
C THR A 143 -1.30 -9.52 8.00
N ASP A 144 -2.13 -9.98 8.93
CA ASP A 144 -2.97 -9.13 9.77
C ASP A 144 -2.13 -8.21 10.68
N GLN A 145 -1.04 -8.72 11.25
CA GLN A 145 -0.12 -7.92 12.07
C GLN A 145 0.58 -6.82 11.25
N ILE A 146 0.95 -7.13 10.01
CA ILE A 146 1.52 -6.13 9.10
C ILE A 146 0.46 -5.07 8.76
N ALA A 147 -0.79 -5.45 8.50
CA ALA A 147 -1.86 -4.52 8.20
C ALA A 147 -2.17 -3.54 9.33
N LEU A 148 -2.14 -4.01 10.59
CA LEU A 148 -2.37 -3.18 11.77
C LEU A 148 -1.32 -2.07 11.96
N LYS A 149 -0.09 -2.28 11.45
CA LYS A 149 1.04 -1.35 11.54
C LYS A 149 1.72 -1.23 10.18
N TYR A 150 0.92 -0.89 9.17
CA TYR A 150 1.43 -0.76 7.80
C TYR A 150 2.26 0.53 7.68
N ASN A 151 3.57 0.38 7.62
CA ASN A 151 4.55 1.47 7.69
C ASN A 151 5.64 1.36 6.61
N GLY A 152 6.69 2.18 6.72
CA GLY A 152 7.78 2.29 5.76
C GLY A 152 8.60 1.05 5.54
N GLN A 153 8.56 0.04 6.41
CA GLN A 153 9.19 -1.25 6.11
C GLN A 153 8.63 -1.90 4.83
N ALA A 154 7.38 -1.57 4.48
CA ALA A 154 6.79 -2.00 3.21
C ALA A 154 7.43 -1.31 1.99
N ILE A 155 8.02 -0.12 2.17
CA ILE A 155 8.74 0.61 1.11
C ILE A 155 10.09 -0.03 0.80
N GLU A 156 10.77 -0.61 1.79
CA GLU A 156 12.04 -1.31 1.58
C GLU A 156 11.88 -2.60 0.78
N GLN A 157 10.71 -3.21 0.85
CA GLN A 157 10.41 -4.48 0.22
C GLN A 157 9.25 -4.34 -0.77
N VAL A 158 9.46 -3.48 -1.76
CA VAL A 158 8.48 -3.18 -2.81
C VAL A 158 7.97 -4.45 -3.48
N PRO A 159 6.65 -4.67 -3.61
CA PRO A 159 6.09 -5.78 -4.37
C PRO A 159 6.51 -5.73 -5.85
N VAL A 160 6.71 -6.91 -6.46
CA VAL A 160 6.93 -7.05 -7.90
C VAL A 160 5.62 -7.47 -8.55
N VAL A 161 5.22 -6.72 -9.57
CA VAL A 161 3.93 -6.93 -10.23
C VAL A 161 4.08 -6.97 -11.75
N SER A 162 3.11 -7.61 -12.42
CA SER A 162 2.96 -7.49 -13.87
C SER A 162 2.45 -6.10 -14.25
N ASP A 163 2.48 -5.82 -15.55
CA ASP A 163 1.85 -4.65 -16.15
C ASP A 163 0.31 -4.67 -16.10
N GLU A 164 -0.28 -5.76 -15.60
CA GLU A 164 -1.72 -5.92 -15.34
C GLU A 164 -2.05 -5.84 -13.84
N GLY A 165 -1.04 -5.62 -12.97
CA GLY A 165 -1.22 -5.53 -11.52
C GLY A 165 -1.21 -6.85 -10.76
N ILE A 166 -0.89 -7.97 -11.44
CA ILE A 166 -0.78 -9.28 -10.79
C ILE A 166 0.51 -9.33 -9.98
N VAL A 167 0.40 -9.70 -8.72
CA VAL A 167 1.54 -9.71 -7.78
C VAL A 167 2.35 -11.00 -7.92
N TYR A 168 3.59 -10.89 -8.39
CA TYR A 168 4.53 -12.01 -8.50
C TYR A 168 5.30 -12.24 -7.20
N ASP A 169 5.77 -11.17 -6.55
CA ASP A 169 6.46 -11.22 -5.27
C ASP A 169 5.89 -10.16 -4.32
N GLY A 170 5.82 -10.47 -3.03
CA GLY A 170 5.28 -9.57 -2.02
C GLY A 170 3.77 -9.70 -1.78
N ASN A 171 3.15 -10.85 -2.13
CA ASN A 171 1.72 -11.10 -1.95
C ASN A 171 1.22 -10.76 -0.53
N GLY A 172 1.90 -11.22 0.52
CA GLY A 172 1.50 -10.95 1.90
C GLY A 172 1.47 -9.46 2.24
N ARG A 173 2.45 -8.68 1.74
CA ARG A 173 2.48 -7.21 1.96
C ARG A 173 1.42 -6.49 1.15
N THR A 174 1.17 -6.94 -0.07
CA THR A 174 0.11 -6.37 -0.89
C THR A 174 -1.25 -6.59 -0.24
N MET A 175 -1.53 -7.81 0.23
CA MET A 175 -2.74 -8.11 1.00
C MET A 175 -2.85 -7.26 2.27
N ALA A 176 -1.76 -7.15 3.03
CA ALA A 176 -1.72 -6.31 4.22
C ALA A 176 -1.97 -4.84 3.89
N GLY A 177 -1.38 -4.33 2.80
CA GLY A 177 -1.58 -2.97 2.34
C GLY A 177 -3.01 -2.69 1.90
N GLN A 178 -3.67 -3.62 1.20
CA GLN A 178 -5.08 -3.51 0.84
C GLN A 178 -5.99 -3.51 2.07
N LYS A 179 -5.69 -4.39 3.04
CA LYS A 179 -6.41 -4.44 4.30
C LYS A 179 -6.21 -3.16 5.10
N ALA A 180 -4.97 -2.66 5.20
CA ALA A 180 -4.65 -1.39 5.86
C ALA A 180 -5.36 -0.20 5.21
N ALA A 181 -5.45 -0.15 3.88
CA ALA A 181 -6.21 0.86 3.15
C ALA A 181 -7.70 0.84 3.55
N LYS A 182 -8.30 -0.35 3.57
CA LYS A 182 -9.71 -0.54 3.94
C LYS A 182 -10.00 -0.17 5.40
N GLU A 183 -9.06 -0.43 6.30
CA GLU A 183 -9.16 -0.16 7.74
C GLU A 183 -8.67 1.25 8.11
N GLY A 184 -8.04 1.99 7.18
CA GLY A 184 -7.50 3.33 7.40
C GLY A 184 -6.25 3.36 8.28
N THR A 185 -5.45 2.27 8.29
CA THR A 185 -4.25 2.11 9.11
C THR A 185 -2.95 2.33 8.32
N ASP A 186 -3.02 2.80 7.07
CA ASP A 186 -1.88 2.98 6.18
C ASP A 186 -1.29 4.42 6.15
N GLY A 187 -1.70 5.27 7.08
CA GLY A 187 -1.26 6.68 7.11
C GLY A 187 0.25 6.85 7.30
N GLU A 188 0.89 6.01 8.13
CA GLU A 188 2.34 6.04 8.35
C GLU A 188 3.09 5.66 7.06
N TYR A 189 2.66 4.60 6.36
CA TYR A 189 3.21 4.22 5.08
C TYR A 189 3.11 5.34 4.04
N ILE A 190 1.95 5.98 3.93
CA ILE A 190 1.74 7.08 2.98
C ILE A 190 2.68 8.26 3.30
N SER A 191 2.82 8.61 4.58
CA SER A 191 3.75 9.68 4.99
C SER A 191 5.19 9.35 4.60
N GLU A 192 5.66 8.15 4.89
CA GLU A 192 7.02 7.72 4.55
C GLU A 192 7.22 7.57 3.04
N LEU A 193 6.20 7.14 2.29
CA LEU A 193 6.25 7.12 0.83
C LEU A 193 6.46 8.53 0.25
N LEU A 194 5.74 9.51 0.78
CA LEU A 194 5.87 10.91 0.37
C LEU A 194 7.25 11.48 0.72
N ASP A 195 7.79 11.14 1.88
CA ASP A 195 9.12 11.60 2.32
C ASP A 195 10.26 10.99 1.49
N ASN A 196 10.06 9.79 0.96
CA ASN A 196 11.04 9.05 0.15
C ASN A 196 10.74 9.07 -1.36
N ALA A 197 9.78 9.83 -1.82
CA ALA A 197 9.28 9.82 -3.20
C ALA A 197 10.39 10.00 -4.24
N GLU A 198 11.35 10.90 -4.00
CA GLU A 198 12.44 11.22 -4.91
C GLU A 198 13.37 10.02 -5.17
N ASN A 199 13.53 9.11 -4.21
CA ASN A 199 14.34 7.90 -4.37
C ASN A 199 13.78 6.96 -5.46
N PHE A 200 12.49 7.08 -5.76
CA PHE A 200 11.76 6.24 -6.71
C PHE A 200 11.44 6.98 -8.02
N GLY A 201 11.82 8.27 -8.11
CA GLY A 201 11.61 9.09 -9.31
C GLY A 201 10.30 9.86 -9.34
N PHE A 202 9.74 10.15 -8.17
CA PHE A 202 8.54 10.97 -8.00
C PHE A 202 8.83 12.20 -7.16
N THR A 203 8.01 13.22 -7.27
CA THR A 203 7.95 14.27 -6.25
C THR A 203 6.76 14.05 -5.33
N ARG A 204 6.84 14.52 -4.10
CA ARG A 204 5.71 14.56 -3.16
C ARG A 204 4.47 15.16 -3.83
N GLU A 205 4.66 16.30 -4.50
CA GLU A 205 3.57 17.04 -5.15
C GLU A 205 2.87 16.23 -6.26
N GLN A 206 3.64 15.44 -7.04
CA GLN A 206 3.08 14.55 -8.06
C GLN A 206 2.16 13.51 -7.43
N ILE A 207 2.57 12.89 -6.32
CA ILE A 207 1.78 11.88 -5.62
C ILE A 207 0.51 12.51 -5.05
N GLU A 208 0.64 13.64 -4.33
CA GLU A 208 -0.50 14.34 -3.72
C GLU A 208 -1.53 14.83 -4.75
N LYS A 209 -1.07 15.27 -5.94
CA LYS A 209 -1.95 15.76 -7.01
C LYS A 209 -2.49 14.66 -7.93
N SER A 210 -1.97 13.43 -7.84
CA SER A 210 -2.37 12.33 -8.73
C SER A 210 -3.84 11.90 -8.58
N GLY A 211 -4.44 12.17 -7.43
CA GLY A 211 -5.76 11.67 -7.07
C GLY A 211 -5.78 10.16 -6.75
N ILE A 212 -4.59 9.53 -6.63
CA ILE A 212 -4.48 8.12 -6.24
C ILE A 212 -4.83 8.00 -4.77
N GLU A 213 -5.93 7.33 -4.47
CA GLU A 213 -6.31 6.96 -3.11
C GLU A 213 -5.48 5.76 -2.65
N HIS A 214 -5.04 5.76 -1.38
CA HIS A 214 -4.21 4.69 -0.82
C HIS A 214 -3.04 4.29 -1.74
N PRO A 215 -2.11 5.21 -2.06
CA PRO A 215 -1.02 4.97 -3.01
C PRO A 215 -0.12 3.82 -2.53
N ARG A 216 0.29 2.96 -3.47
CA ARG A 216 1.24 1.86 -3.24
C ARG A 216 2.38 1.96 -4.22
N LEU A 217 3.59 1.86 -3.69
CA LEU A 217 4.80 1.73 -4.50
C LEU A 217 4.96 0.28 -4.93
N VAL A 218 5.13 0.06 -6.22
CA VAL A 218 5.35 -1.27 -6.81
C VAL A 218 6.52 -1.22 -7.81
N LEU A 219 7.12 -2.36 -8.06
CA LEU A 219 8.06 -2.56 -9.17
C LEU A 219 7.33 -3.32 -10.28
N VAL A 220 6.96 -2.60 -11.33
CA VAL A 220 6.35 -3.23 -12.51
C VAL A 220 7.45 -3.84 -13.35
N THR A 221 7.40 -5.15 -13.60
CA THR A 221 8.37 -5.83 -14.43
C THR A 221 7.98 -5.79 -15.91
N ASP A 222 8.97 -5.53 -16.76
CA ASP A 222 8.83 -5.59 -18.23
C ASP A 222 8.85 -7.05 -18.73
N GLU A 223 9.23 -7.98 -17.87
CA GLU A 223 9.39 -9.39 -18.18
C GLU A 223 8.14 -10.17 -17.79
N ARG A 224 7.64 -11.00 -18.69
CA ARG A 224 6.58 -11.95 -18.36
C ARG A 224 7.19 -13.03 -17.47
N MET A 225 6.89 -12.97 -16.18
CA MET A 225 7.30 -14.03 -15.26
C MET A 225 6.63 -15.34 -15.70
N PRO A 226 7.39 -16.41 -15.93
CA PRO A 226 6.77 -17.69 -16.19
C PRO A 226 5.97 -18.09 -14.95
N TYR A 227 4.67 -18.23 -15.11
CA TYR A 227 3.89 -18.96 -14.12
C TYR A 227 4.48 -20.36 -14.14
N THR A 228 5.11 -20.78 -13.07
CA THR A 228 5.61 -22.15 -12.92
C THR A 228 4.42 -23.08 -13.15
N THR A 229 4.42 -23.72 -14.30
CA THR A 229 3.51 -24.83 -14.62
C THR A 229 3.86 -26.03 -13.80
#